data_33aa87d91a1484eab40988c26f5e8287
#
_entry.id   33aa87d91a1484eab40988c26f5e8287
#
_cell.length_a   1.000
_cell.length_b   1.000
_cell.length_c   1.000
_cell.angle_alpha   90.00
_cell.angle_beta   90.00
_cell.angle_gamma   90.00
#
_symmetry.space_group_name_H-M   'P 1'
#
loop_
_entity.id
_entity.type
_entity.pdbx_description
1 polymer ?
#
loop_
_entity_poly.entity_id
_entity_poly.type
_entity_poly.pdbx_seq_one_letter_code
_entity_poly.pdbx_strand_id
1 'polypeptide(L)'
;MIEIEKKNQNEFVVLVQEKETQSQHLVTLDDTYYHLLTQGKIPKEDLVRKSFQFLLERESKESILRSFNLQVIKQYFPEYEDEMSSSIAEG
;
A
#
# COMPACT_ATOMS: atom_id res chain seq x y z
N MET A 1 -1.06 3.73 13.40
CA MET A 1 -2.12 4.38 12.63
C MET A 1 -1.65 4.76 11.25
N ILE A 2 -2.43 4.49 10.24
CA ILE A 2 -2.11 4.79 8.85
C ILE A 2 -3.10 5.80 8.32
N GLU A 3 -2.62 6.93 7.84
CA GLU A 3 -3.45 7.94 7.20
C GLU A 3 -3.07 8.05 5.75
N ILE A 4 -4.06 8.14 4.87
CA ILE A 4 -3.83 8.18 3.43
C ILE A 4 -4.51 9.41 2.87
N GLU A 5 -3.73 10.21 2.14
CA GLU A 5 -4.23 11.39 1.46
C GLU A 5 -4.02 11.23 -0.03
N LYS A 6 -5.10 11.34 -0.80
CA LYS A 6 -5.02 11.24 -2.25
C LYS A 6 -4.47 12.55 -2.80
N LYS A 7 -3.34 12.49 -3.49
CA LYS A 7 -2.71 13.66 -4.09
C LYS A 7 -3.24 13.90 -5.50
N ASN A 8 -3.41 12.82 -6.26
CA ASN A 8 -4.06 12.85 -7.57
C ASN A 8 -4.53 11.41 -7.85
N GLN A 9 -4.98 11.14 -9.08
CA GLN A 9 -5.54 9.82 -9.39
C GLN A 9 -4.59 8.66 -9.11
N ASN A 10 -3.30 8.88 -9.27
CA ASN A 10 -2.32 7.80 -9.18
C ASN A 10 -1.31 7.95 -8.04
N GLU A 11 -1.38 9.04 -7.28
CA GLU A 11 -0.41 9.29 -6.22
C GLU A 11 -1.10 9.51 -4.87
N PHE A 12 -0.52 8.91 -3.84
CA PHE A 12 -1.05 8.97 -2.48
C PHE A 12 0.08 9.27 -1.50
N VAL A 13 -0.20 10.14 -0.55
CA VAL A 13 0.70 10.37 0.57
C VAL A 13 0.23 9.51 1.73
N VAL A 14 1.12 8.70 2.26
CA VAL A 14 0.80 7.79 3.36
C VAL A 14 1.59 8.22 4.59
N LEU A 15 0.89 8.47 5.67
CA LEU A 15 1.48 8.78 6.96
C LEU A 15 1.32 7.57 7.87
N VAL A 16 2.44 7.07 8.37
CA VAL A 16 2.44 5.96 9.32
C VAL A 16 2.86 6.51 10.67
N GLN A 17 1.96 6.46 11.64
CA GLN A 17 2.20 7.00 12.95
C GLN A 17 2.15 5.88 13.99
N GLU A 18 3.24 5.72 14.73
CA GLU A 18 3.36 4.74 15.79
C GLU A 18 4.01 5.39 17.01
N LYS A 19 3.31 5.33 18.13
CA LYS A 19 3.77 5.95 19.37
C LYS A 19 4.09 7.42 19.13
N GLU A 20 5.35 7.83 19.30
CA GLU A 20 5.74 9.23 19.17
C GLU A 20 6.46 9.51 17.84
N THR A 21 6.58 8.52 16.96
CA THR A 21 7.28 8.68 15.70
C THR A 21 6.34 8.54 14.52
N GLN A 22 6.73 9.15 13.40
CA GLN A 22 5.92 9.19 12.20
C GLN A 22 6.81 9.10 10.97
N SER A 23 6.34 8.38 9.94
CA SER A 23 7.01 8.37 8.66
C SER A 23 6.01 8.79 7.57
N GLN A 24 6.53 9.32 6.47
CA GLN A 24 5.72 9.77 5.36
C GLN A 24 6.23 9.14 4.07
N HIS A 25 5.31 8.68 3.24
CA HIS A 25 5.65 7.99 2.01
C HIS A 25 4.80 8.49 0.86
N LEU A 26 5.43 8.67 -0.30
CA LEU A 26 4.71 8.98 -1.53
C LEU A 26 4.60 7.69 -2.34
N VAL A 27 3.38 7.28 -2.60
CA VAL A 27 3.09 6.00 -3.25
C VAL A 27 2.38 6.24 -4.57
N THR A 28 2.88 5.62 -5.63
CA THR A 28 2.24 5.65 -6.93
C THR A 28 1.50 4.34 -7.16
N LEU A 29 0.26 4.44 -7.66
CA LEU A 29 -0.55 3.27 -7.99
C LEU A 29 -1.29 3.56 -9.27
N ASP A 30 -0.89 2.90 -10.38
CA ASP A 30 -1.56 3.12 -11.64
C ASP A 30 -2.82 2.25 -11.77
N ASP A 31 -3.68 2.63 -12.70
CA ASP A 31 -4.97 1.97 -12.88
C ASP A 31 -4.82 0.50 -13.26
N THR A 32 -3.86 0.18 -14.10
CA THR A 32 -3.67 -1.19 -14.59
C THR A 32 -3.34 -2.12 -13.43
N TYR A 33 -2.39 -1.72 -12.59
CA TYR A 33 -2.00 -2.55 -11.45
C TYR A 33 -3.11 -2.62 -10.40
N TYR A 34 -3.79 -1.50 -10.18
CA TYR A 34 -4.94 -1.45 -9.27
C TYR A 34 -6.00 -2.47 -9.70
N HIS A 35 -6.37 -2.48 -10.99
CA HIS A 35 -7.38 -3.42 -11.46
C HIS A 35 -6.89 -4.86 -11.45
N LEU A 36 -5.61 -5.06 -11.69
CA LEU A 36 -5.03 -6.41 -11.62
C LEU A 36 -5.24 -7.03 -10.23
N LEU A 37 -4.98 -6.26 -9.18
CA LEU A 37 -5.07 -6.77 -7.81
C LEU A 37 -6.48 -6.76 -7.25
N THR A 38 -7.30 -5.78 -7.60
CA THR A 38 -8.59 -5.58 -6.93
C THR A 38 -9.80 -5.86 -7.80
N GLN A 39 -9.64 -5.86 -9.11
CA GLN A 39 -10.76 -5.96 -10.06
C GLN A 39 -11.82 -4.90 -9.77
N GLY A 40 -11.39 -3.77 -9.19
CA GLY A 40 -12.27 -2.66 -8.87
C GLY A 40 -13.14 -2.88 -7.64
N LYS A 41 -12.90 -3.94 -6.88
CA LYS A 41 -13.76 -4.29 -5.74
C LYS A 41 -13.62 -3.38 -4.54
N ILE A 42 -12.46 -2.71 -4.41
CA ILE A 42 -12.21 -1.75 -3.34
C ILE A 42 -11.56 -0.51 -3.92
N PRO A 43 -11.68 0.66 -3.28
CA PRO A 43 -11.01 1.86 -3.76
C PRO A 43 -9.49 1.76 -3.69
N LYS A 44 -8.80 2.60 -4.45
CA LYS A 44 -7.33 2.64 -4.42
C LYS A 44 -6.80 2.90 -3.02
N GLU A 45 -7.43 3.81 -2.28
CA GLU A 45 -7.01 4.12 -0.92
C GLU A 45 -7.01 2.90 -0.02
N ASP A 46 -8.00 2.03 -0.19
CA ASP A 46 -8.08 0.80 0.60
C ASP A 46 -6.97 -0.17 0.24
N LEU A 47 -6.64 -0.27 -1.05
CA LEU A 47 -5.52 -1.11 -1.46
C LEU A 47 -4.20 -0.58 -0.90
N VAL A 48 -3.99 0.74 -0.93
CA VAL A 48 -2.79 1.35 -0.35
C VAL A 48 -2.71 1.05 1.14
N ARG A 49 -3.83 1.19 1.85
CA ARG A 49 -3.89 0.89 3.29
C ARG A 49 -3.55 -0.57 3.58
N LYS A 50 -4.17 -1.50 2.84
CA LYS A 50 -3.88 -2.93 3.01
C LYS A 50 -2.42 -3.24 2.73
N SER A 51 -1.84 -2.57 1.75
CA SER A 51 -0.44 -2.76 1.39
C SER A 51 0.50 -2.31 2.50
N PHE A 52 0.19 -1.18 3.16
CA PHE A 52 0.99 -0.72 4.28
C PHE A 52 0.81 -1.59 5.51
N GLN A 53 -0.39 -2.12 5.75
CA GLN A 53 -0.60 -3.10 6.81
C GLN A 53 0.25 -4.35 6.57
N PHE A 54 0.30 -4.81 5.32
CA PHE A 54 1.15 -5.93 4.93
C PHE A 54 2.63 -5.64 5.20
N LEU A 55 3.10 -4.45 4.78
CA LEU A 55 4.50 -4.08 4.98
C LEU A 55 4.86 -3.97 6.46
N LEU A 56 3.98 -3.38 7.27
CA LEU A 56 4.26 -3.17 8.68
C LEU A 56 4.29 -4.46 9.50
N GLU A 57 3.71 -5.53 8.97
CA GLU A 57 3.83 -6.85 9.58
C GLU A 57 5.22 -7.46 9.36
N ARG A 58 5.95 -6.97 8.38
CA ARG A 58 7.21 -7.56 7.93
C ARG A 58 8.43 -6.68 8.17
N GLU A 59 8.22 -5.39 8.28
CA GLU A 59 9.35 -4.46 8.48
C GLU A 59 8.86 -3.22 9.23
N SER A 60 9.81 -2.49 9.81
CA SER A 60 9.48 -1.25 10.51
C SER A 60 9.17 -0.14 9.49
N LYS A 61 8.42 0.87 9.95
CA LYS A 61 8.06 1.99 9.07
C LYS A 61 9.30 2.72 8.54
N GLU A 62 10.39 2.71 9.30
CA GLU A 62 11.63 3.34 8.87
C GLU A 62 12.30 2.61 7.73
N SER A 63 11.99 1.32 7.56
CA SER A 63 12.55 0.52 6.48
C SER A 63 11.75 0.62 5.18
N ILE A 64 10.53 1.15 5.25
CA ILE A 64 9.71 1.31 4.06
C ILE A 64 10.23 2.48 3.22
N LEU A 65 10.35 2.26 1.91
CA LEU A 65 10.81 3.29 0.99
C LEU A 65 9.97 4.56 1.12
N ARG A 66 10.59 5.72 0.99
CA ARG A 66 9.89 6.99 1.12
C ARG A 66 9.07 7.34 -0.11
N SER A 67 9.45 6.80 -1.27
CA SER A 67 8.73 7.05 -2.51
C SER A 67 8.87 5.81 -3.37
N PHE A 68 7.75 5.22 -3.78
CA PHE A 68 7.79 4.00 -4.58
C PHE A 68 6.46 3.76 -5.27
N ASN A 69 6.53 2.96 -6.34
CA ASN A 69 5.34 2.45 -7.01
C ASN A 69 4.91 1.19 -6.25
N LEU A 70 3.61 1.05 -6.00
CA LEU A 70 3.10 -0.03 -5.16
C LEU A 70 3.53 -1.41 -5.66
N GLN A 71 3.65 -1.60 -6.96
CA GLN A 71 4.04 -2.91 -7.49
C GLN A 71 5.50 -3.29 -7.17
N VAL A 72 6.30 -2.37 -6.66
CA VAL A 72 7.67 -2.67 -6.22
C VAL A 72 7.65 -3.63 -5.03
N ILE A 73 6.57 -3.63 -4.24
CA ILE A 73 6.46 -4.49 -3.06
C ILE A 73 6.67 -5.96 -3.42
N LYS A 74 6.16 -6.40 -4.57
CA LYS A 74 6.27 -7.80 -4.97
C LYS A 74 7.71 -8.24 -5.22
N GLN A 75 8.60 -7.28 -5.48
CA GLN A 75 10.01 -7.60 -5.70
C GLN A 75 10.72 -7.95 -4.39
N TYR A 76 10.26 -7.37 -3.30
CA TYR A 76 10.82 -7.65 -1.97
C TYR A 76 10.07 -8.77 -1.27
N PHE A 77 8.76 -8.88 -1.53
CA PHE A 77 7.89 -9.86 -0.88
C PHE A 77 7.06 -10.56 -1.95
N PRO A 78 7.55 -11.68 -2.50
CA PRO A 78 6.87 -12.36 -3.61
C PRO A 78 5.43 -12.78 -3.30
N GLU A 79 5.08 -12.95 -2.03
CA GLU A 79 3.73 -13.34 -1.62
C GLU A 79 2.72 -12.19 -1.63
N TYR A 80 3.18 -10.95 -1.86
CA TYR A 80 2.35 -9.76 -1.74
C TYR A 80 1.09 -9.82 -2.60
N GLU A 81 1.24 -10.13 -3.88
CA GLU A 81 0.09 -10.10 -4.80
C GLU A 81 -0.94 -11.15 -4.43
N ASP A 82 -0.50 -12.34 -4.03
CA ASP A 82 -1.42 -13.40 -3.62
C ASP A 82 -2.18 -13.02 -2.35
N GLU A 83 -1.49 -12.43 -1.39
CA GLU A 83 -2.15 -12.02 -0.14
C GLU A 83 -3.15 -10.90 -0.37
N MET A 84 -2.81 -9.93 -1.21
CA MET A 84 -3.75 -8.85 -1.51
C MET A 84 -4.98 -9.37 -2.22
N SER A 85 -4.78 -10.19 -3.26
CA SER A 85 -5.89 -10.73 -4.03
C SER A 85 -6.81 -11.61 -3.16
N SER A 86 -6.24 -12.44 -2.30
CA SER A 86 -7.02 -13.29 -1.40
C SER A 86 -7.82 -12.46 -0.40
N SER A 87 -7.18 -11.45 0.19
CA SER A 87 -7.84 -10.59 1.17
C SER A 87 -9.04 -9.85 0.54
N ILE A 88 -8.87 -9.38 -0.69
CA ILE A 88 -9.92 -8.64 -1.38
C ILE A 88 -11.04 -9.57 -1.83
N ALA A 89 -10.71 -10.77 -2.29
CA ALA A 89 -11.71 -11.73 -2.75
C ALA A 89 -12.60 -12.22 -1.60
N GLU A 90 -12.05 -12.29 -0.38
CA GLU A 90 -12.80 -12.72 0.80
C GLU A 90 -13.67 -11.62 1.38
N GLY A 91 -13.29 -10.39 1.13
CA GLY A 91 -14.03 -9.22 1.62
C GLY A 91 -15.14 -8.84 0.69
#